data_b3cb5384c7a16898bf61514b3656d455
#
_entry.id   b3cb5384c7a16898bf61514b3656d455
#
_cell.length_a   1.000
_cell.length_b   1.000
_cell.length_c   1.000
_cell.angle_alpha   90.00
_cell.angle_beta   90.00
_cell.angle_gamma   90.00
#
_symmetry.space_group_name_H-M   'P 1'
#
loop_
_entity.id
_entity.type
_entity.pdbx_description
1 polymer ?
#
loop_
_entity_poly.entity_id
_entity_poly.type
_entity_poly.pdbx_seq_one_letter_code
_entity_poly.pdbx_strand_id
1 'polypeptide(L)'
;MSLVVPPYPETRYHKDRPEVSAWIKRADDPPDYESFGVRYHYLANQQATAGDYGLYRVDIAPAGGGPGPHFHRAMSEAFFVLSGTMKLYDGSKGRDWIDGHQGDFLYVPPGGVHGFRNEADEPASIWMLFAPGAPREAYFEGFGALADMTDDERREWFIRHDNFFV
;
A
#
# COMPACT_ATOMS: atom_id res chain seq x y z
N MET A 1 33.45 14.36 -20.43
CA MET A 1 32.00 14.22 -20.21
C MET A 1 31.64 15.02 -18.96
N SER A 2 30.84 16.07 -19.10
CA SER A 2 30.33 16.78 -17.93
C SER A 2 29.23 15.92 -17.30
N LEU A 3 29.47 15.46 -16.07
CA LEU A 3 28.44 14.78 -15.28
C LEU A 3 27.43 15.87 -14.84
N VAL A 4 26.36 16.02 -15.59
CA VAL A 4 25.21 16.84 -15.15
C VAL A 4 24.52 16.03 -14.06
N VAL A 5 24.83 16.34 -12.82
CA VAL A 5 24.09 15.78 -11.67
C VAL A 5 22.80 16.59 -11.55
N PRO A 6 21.62 15.95 -11.64
CA PRO A 6 20.37 16.67 -11.40
C PRO A 6 20.40 17.32 -10.01
N PRO A 7 19.80 18.51 -9.84
CA PRO A 7 19.76 19.14 -8.53
C PRO A 7 19.01 18.24 -7.53
N TYR A 8 19.54 18.16 -6.32
CA TYR A 8 18.81 17.54 -5.20
C TYR A 8 17.54 18.35 -4.89
N PRO A 9 16.51 17.73 -4.31
CA PRO A 9 15.38 18.45 -3.76
C PRO A 9 15.84 19.52 -2.75
N GLU A 10 14.98 20.51 -2.53
CA GLU A 10 15.27 21.56 -1.54
C GLU A 10 15.54 20.98 -0.15
N THR A 11 16.45 21.62 0.57
CA THR A 11 16.77 21.24 1.96
C THR A 11 15.53 21.33 2.83
N ARG A 12 15.22 20.27 3.55
CA ARG A 12 14.05 20.20 4.46
C ARG A 12 14.41 20.34 5.93
N TYR A 13 15.68 20.21 6.27
CA TYR A 13 16.20 20.32 7.64
C TYR A 13 17.12 21.56 7.73
N HIS A 14 16.72 22.53 8.54
CA HIS A 14 17.37 23.86 8.58
C HIS A 14 18.07 24.15 9.92
N LYS A 15 18.17 23.15 10.83
CA LYS A 15 18.86 23.32 12.11
C LYS A 15 20.36 23.06 11.96
N ASP A 16 21.17 23.73 12.77
CA ASP A 16 22.63 23.58 12.75
C ASP A 16 23.13 22.24 13.32
N ARG A 17 22.30 21.54 14.12
CA ARG A 17 22.67 20.29 14.77
C ARG A 17 21.68 19.19 14.40
N PRO A 18 22.17 17.96 14.15
CA PRO A 18 21.32 16.83 13.89
C PRO A 18 20.46 16.48 15.13
N GLU A 19 19.33 15.81 14.89
CA GLU A 19 18.42 15.35 15.92
C GLU A 19 18.43 13.82 15.99
N VAL A 20 18.20 13.30 17.19
CA VAL A 20 17.94 11.87 17.42
C VAL A 20 16.44 11.65 17.26
N SER A 21 16.00 11.47 16.02
CA SER A 21 14.59 11.37 15.66
C SER A 21 14.25 10.09 14.86
N ALA A 22 15.26 9.29 14.50
CA ALA A 22 15.04 8.01 13.86
C ALA A 22 14.42 7.01 14.86
N TRP A 23 13.50 6.19 14.34
CA TRP A 23 12.84 5.14 15.11
C TRP A 23 12.86 3.82 14.35
N ILE A 24 12.60 2.72 15.04
CA ILE A 24 12.55 1.38 14.46
C ILE A 24 11.23 0.71 14.82
N LYS A 25 10.59 0.06 13.84
CA LYS A 25 9.54 -0.93 14.04
C LYS A 25 10.13 -2.31 13.85
N ARG A 26 9.88 -3.23 14.78
CA ARG A 26 10.40 -4.59 14.72
C ARG A 26 9.49 -5.49 13.91
N ALA A 27 10.05 -6.54 13.33
CA ALA A 27 9.27 -7.50 12.53
C ALA A 27 8.22 -8.26 13.37
N ASP A 28 8.50 -8.45 14.67
CA ASP A 28 7.67 -9.12 15.66
C ASP A 28 6.77 -8.19 16.48
N ASP A 29 6.80 -6.88 16.20
CA ASP A 29 5.82 -5.97 16.79
C ASP A 29 4.40 -6.39 16.41
N PRO A 30 3.42 -6.27 17.32
CA PRO A 30 2.03 -6.60 17.00
C PRO A 30 1.51 -5.74 15.85
N PRO A 31 0.51 -6.21 15.08
CA PRO A 31 -0.13 -5.39 14.06
C PRO A 31 -0.82 -4.17 14.70
N ASP A 32 -0.82 -3.06 13.99
CA ASP A 32 -1.56 -1.85 14.40
C ASP A 32 -3.08 -2.04 14.20
N TYR A 33 -3.46 -2.84 13.20
CA TYR A 33 -4.85 -3.21 12.93
C TYR A 33 -4.96 -4.62 12.35
N GLU A 34 -6.03 -5.34 12.67
CA GLU A 34 -6.32 -6.66 12.12
C GLU A 34 -7.81 -6.80 11.81
N SER A 35 -8.12 -7.29 10.60
CA SER A 35 -9.49 -7.54 10.17
C SER A 35 -9.53 -8.58 9.03
N PHE A 36 -10.53 -9.45 9.04
CA PHE A 36 -10.79 -10.43 7.97
C PHE A 36 -9.57 -11.29 7.56
N GLY A 37 -8.70 -11.66 8.53
CA GLY A 37 -7.50 -12.45 8.26
C GLY A 37 -6.35 -11.66 7.63
N VAL A 38 -6.44 -10.34 7.62
CA VAL A 38 -5.39 -9.43 7.18
C VAL A 38 -4.87 -8.64 8.38
N ARG A 39 -3.54 -8.59 8.54
CA ARG A 39 -2.86 -7.82 9.58
C ARG A 39 -2.10 -6.67 8.95
N TYR A 40 -2.33 -5.47 9.44
CA TYR A 40 -1.73 -4.24 8.96
C TYR A 40 -0.72 -3.71 9.98
N HIS A 41 0.51 -3.46 9.53
CA HIS A 41 1.56 -2.83 10.31
C HIS A 41 1.89 -1.49 9.68
N TYR A 42 1.63 -0.40 10.39
CA TYR A 42 1.88 0.96 9.93
C TYR A 42 3.35 1.30 10.15
N LEU A 43 4.19 1.03 9.14
CA LEU A 43 5.64 1.20 9.26
C LEU A 43 6.03 2.68 9.27
N ALA A 44 5.47 3.46 8.35
CA ALA A 44 5.63 4.91 8.31
C ALA A 44 4.41 5.49 7.58
N ASN A 45 3.40 5.91 8.33
CA ASN A 45 2.19 6.47 7.75
C ASN A 45 2.41 7.92 7.25
N GLN A 46 1.42 8.49 6.56
CA GLN A 46 1.53 9.83 6.00
C GLN A 46 1.83 10.90 7.05
N GLN A 47 1.36 10.75 8.28
CA GLN A 47 1.63 11.69 9.36
C GLN A 47 3.10 11.66 9.77
N ALA A 48 3.68 10.46 9.92
CA ALA A 48 5.07 10.27 10.27
C ALA A 48 6.03 10.80 9.21
N THR A 49 5.63 10.76 7.93
CA THR A 49 6.44 11.19 6.77
C THR A 49 6.15 12.61 6.32
N ALA A 50 5.28 13.33 7.03
CA ALA A 50 4.79 14.66 6.63
C ALA A 50 4.19 14.69 5.20
N GLY A 51 3.55 13.59 4.80
CA GLY A 51 2.86 13.45 3.51
C GLY A 51 3.74 12.97 2.35
N ASP A 52 5.01 12.67 2.56
CA ASP A 52 5.88 12.22 1.46
C ASP A 52 5.44 10.85 0.93
N TYR A 53 5.18 9.92 1.85
CA TYR A 53 4.69 8.58 1.53
C TYR A 53 3.95 7.97 2.72
N GLY A 54 3.24 6.88 2.46
CA GLY A 54 2.75 5.94 3.46
C GLY A 54 3.33 4.56 3.18
N LEU A 55 3.94 3.90 4.17
CA LEU A 55 4.52 2.57 4.06
C LEU A 55 3.89 1.64 5.08
N TYR A 56 3.40 0.50 4.60
CA TYR A 56 2.69 -0.51 5.37
C TYR A 56 3.25 -1.89 5.06
N ARG A 57 3.34 -2.76 6.07
CA ARG A 57 3.42 -4.21 5.87
C ARG A 57 2.02 -4.78 6.03
N VAL A 58 1.63 -5.62 5.08
CA VAL A 58 0.33 -6.30 5.09
C VAL A 58 0.56 -7.79 5.02
N ASP A 59 0.16 -8.49 6.08
CA ASP A 59 0.23 -9.94 6.17
C ASP A 59 -1.17 -10.51 5.92
N ILE A 60 -1.30 -11.39 4.95
CA ILE A 60 -2.58 -11.93 4.47
C ILE A 60 -2.61 -13.44 4.75
N ALA A 61 -3.64 -13.89 5.45
CA ALA A 61 -3.85 -15.30 5.75
C ALA A 61 -3.97 -16.16 4.48
N PRO A 62 -3.79 -17.50 4.56
CA PRO A 62 -4.06 -18.40 3.45
C PRO A 62 -5.46 -18.16 2.86
N ALA A 63 -5.56 -18.12 1.54
CA ALA A 63 -6.78 -17.83 0.80
C ALA A 63 -7.51 -16.56 1.27
N GLY A 64 -6.76 -15.59 1.83
CA GLY A 64 -7.30 -14.37 2.46
C GLY A 64 -7.86 -13.34 1.49
N GLY A 65 -7.78 -13.59 0.19
CA GLY A 65 -8.31 -12.70 -0.83
C GLY A 65 -7.50 -11.40 -0.99
N GLY A 66 -8.19 -10.36 -1.41
CA GLY A 66 -7.65 -9.02 -1.65
C GLY A 66 -8.55 -8.23 -2.60
N PRO A 67 -8.25 -6.95 -2.86
CA PRO A 67 -9.06 -6.11 -3.74
C PRO A 67 -9.00 -6.57 -5.19
N GLY A 68 -10.14 -6.47 -5.88
CA GLY A 68 -10.21 -6.62 -7.32
C GLY A 68 -9.51 -5.47 -8.05
N PRO A 69 -9.53 -5.50 -9.41
CA PRO A 69 -8.92 -4.45 -10.22
C PRO A 69 -9.50 -3.07 -9.90
N HIS A 70 -8.63 -2.12 -9.60
CA HIS A 70 -8.96 -0.73 -9.27
C HIS A 70 -7.80 0.19 -9.61
N PHE A 71 -8.00 1.50 -9.50
CA PHE A 71 -6.95 2.51 -9.68
C PHE A 71 -7.10 3.65 -8.68
N HIS A 72 -6.02 4.42 -8.51
CA HIS A 72 -5.96 5.64 -7.71
C HIS A 72 -5.71 6.86 -8.61
N ARG A 73 -6.25 8.01 -8.22
CA ARG A 73 -6.04 9.28 -8.96
C ARG A 73 -5.02 10.19 -8.29
N ALA A 74 -4.95 10.16 -6.97
CA ALA A 74 -4.17 11.11 -6.19
C ALA A 74 -2.77 10.61 -5.84
N MET A 75 -2.51 9.31 -5.97
CA MET A 75 -1.26 8.68 -5.52
C MET A 75 -0.81 7.58 -6.48
N SER A 76 0.49 7.33 -6.50
CA SER A 76 1.07 6.08 -6.98
C SER A 76 1.07 5.05 -5.86
N GLU A 77 1.09 3.78 -6.22
CA GLU A 77 1.22 2.67 -5.29
C GLU A 77 2.35 1.75 -5.72
N ALA A 78 3.01 1.13 -4.77
CA ALA A 78 4.00 0.11 -5.06
C ALA A 78 3.89 -1.05 -4.08
N PHE A 79 4.15 -2.26 -4.59
CA PHE A 79 4.12 -3.49 -3.83
C PHE A 79 5.47 -4.17 -3.90
N PHE A 80 5.91 -4.70 -2.79
CA PHE A 80 7.07 -5.57 -2.72
C PHE A 80 6.70 -6.84 -1.97
N VAL A 81 6.83 -8.00 -2.59
CA VAL A 81 6.49 -9.30 -1.99
C VAL A 81 7.60 -9.68 -1.00
N LEU A 82 7.26 -9.73 0.28
CA LEU A 82 8.19 -10.08 1.35
C LEU A 82 8.28 -11.60 1.55
N SER A 83 7.15 -12.29 1.44
CA SER A 83 7.07 -13.75 1.58
C SER A 83 5.78 -14.30 0.98
N GLY A 84 5.77 -15.60 0.71
CA GLY A 84 4.63 -16.28 0.09
C GLY A 84 4.49 -15.97 -1.39
N THR A 85 3.32 -16.27 -1.94
CA THR A 85 2.94 -16.00 -3.34
C THR A 85 1.71 -15.12 -3.36
N MET A 86 1.80 -14.02 -4.10
CA MET A 86 0.70 -13.08 -4.31
C MET A 86 0.22 -13.14 -5.75
N LYS A 87 -1.10 -13.14 -5.97
CA LYS A 87 -1.67 -12.81 -7.28
C LYS A 87 -1.64 -11.29 -7.43
N LEU A 88 -0.95 -10.80 -8.46
CA LEU A 88 -0.83 -9.39 -8.82
C LEU A 88 -1.53 -9.15 -10.16
N TYR A 89 -2.24 -8.03 -10.28
CA TYR A 89 -2.88 -7.59 -11.51
C TYR A 89 -2.24 -6.28 -11.95
N ASP A 90 -1.67 -6.24 -13.18
CA ASP A 90 -1.00 -5.07 -13.72
C ASP A 90 -1.73 -4.45 -14.94
N GLY A 91 -2.88 -5.03 -15.32
CA GLY A 91 -3.66 -4.57 -16.47
C GLY A 91 -3.08 -4.93 -17.84
N SER A 92 -1.90 -5.56 -17.91
CA SER A 92 -1.12 -5.65 -19.16
C SER A 92 -1.58 -6.69 -20.17
N LYS A 93 -2.25 -7.75 -19.77
CA LYS A 93 -2.65 -8.84 -20.66
C LYS A 93 -4.07 -9.34 -20.42
N GLY A 94 -5.02 -8.49 -20.75
CA GLY A 94 -6.41 -8.94 -20.86
C GLY A 94 -7.08 -9.15 -19.53
N ARG A 95 -6.85 -9.68 -18.55
CA ARG A 95 -7.45 -9.94 -17.21
C ARG A 95 -6.67 -11.00 -16.42
N ASP A 96 -5.45 -11.33 -16.86
CA ASP A 96 -4.69 -12.38 -16.21
C ASP A 96 -3.99 -11.84 -14.96
N TRP A 97 -4.09 -12.59 -13.88
CA TRP A 97 -3.36 -12.37 -12.65
C TRP A 97 -2.00 -13.05 -12.76
N ILE A 98 -0.97 -12.35 -12.32
CA ILE A 98 0.43 -12.80 -12.36
C ILE A 98 0.83 -13.29 -10.97
N ASP A 99 1.54 -14.41 -10.88
CA ASP A 99 2.14 -14.85 -9.62
C ASP A 99 3.36 -13.99 -9.30
N GLY A 100 3.27 -13.25 -8.20
CA GLY A 100 4.36 -12.51 -7.60
C GLY A 100 4.97 -13.32 -6.44
N HIS A 101 6.27 -13.51 -6.48
CA HIS A 101 7.04 -14.26 -5.49
C HIS A 101 7.91 -13.34 -4.65
N GLN A 102 8.48 -13.86 -3.58
CA GLN A 102 9.40 -13.11 -2.73
C GLN A 102 10.48 -12.39 -3.55
N GLY A 103 10.58 -11.08 -3.37
CA GLY A 103 11.51 -10.20 -4.08
C GLY A 103 10.90 -9.51 -5.30
N ASP A 104 9.73 -9.92 -5.76
CA ASP A 104 9.05 -9.25 -6.87
C ASP A 104 8.49 -7.89 -6.46
N PHE A 105 8.49 -6.97 -7.41
CA PHE A 105 8.08 -5.58 -7.23
C PHE A 105 7.10 -5.15 -8.32
N LEU A 106 5.98 -4.54 -7.92
CA LEU A 106 5.02 -3.92 -8.81
C LEU A 106 4.95 -2.42 -8.50
N TYR A 107 5.18 -1.57 -9.51
CA TYR A 107 4.92 -0.14 -9.43
C TYR A 107 3.68 0.23 -10.23
N VAL A 108 2.82 1.02 -9.61
CA VAL A 108 1.56 1.48 -10.18
C VAL A 108 1.54 3.01 -10.18
N PRO A 109 1.62 3.67 -11.36
CA PRO A 109 1.45 5.12 -11.43
C PRO A 109 0.01 5.54 -11.15
N PRO A 110 -0.28 6.81 -10.85
CA PRO A 110 -1.64 7.31 -10.78
C PRO A 110 -2.43 6.95 -12.04
N GLY A 111 -3.63 6.41 -11.89
CA GLY A 111 -4.46 5.90 -12.98
C GLY A 111 -4.12 4.48 -13.46
N GLY A 112 -3.05 3.86 -12.96
CA GLY A 112 -2.71 2.48 -13.28
C GLY A 112 -3.71 1.48 -12.68
N VAL A 113 -4.32 0.64 -13.51
CA VAL A 113 -5.23 -0.41 -13.02
C VAL A 113 -4.42 -1.54 -12.42
N HIS A 114 -4.72 -1.90 -11.20
CA HIS A 114 -4.01 -2.93 -10.45
C HIS A 114 -4.91 -3.65 -9.45
N GLY A 115 -4.39 -4.70 -8.86
CA GLY A 115 -5.02 -5.46 -7.79
C GLY A 115 -4.04 -6.46 -7.21
N PHE A 116 -4.32 -6.96 -6.03
CA PHE A 116 -3.54 -8.01 -5.39
C PHE A 116 -4.44 -8.91 -4.54
N ARG A 117 -4.05 -10.15 -4.34
CA ARG A 117 -4.76 -11.08 -3.47
C ARG A 117 -3.90 -12.30 -3.13
N ASN A 118 -4.15 -12.90 -1.98
CA ASN A 118 -3.58 -14.20 -1.64
C ASN A 118 -4.62 -15.29 -1.91
N GLU A 119 -4.37 -16.11 -2.94
CA GLU A 119 -5.17 -17.29 -3.27
C GLU A 119 -4.46 -18.60 -2.88
N ALA A 120 -3.22 -18.50 -2.37
CA ALA A 120 -2.44 -19.66 -1.96
C ALA A 120 -2.92 -20.25 -0.62
N ASP A 121 -2.61 -21.51 -0.39
CA ASP A 121 -2.87 -22.21 0.89
C ASP A 121 -1.87 -21.80 2.00
N GLU A 122 -0.97 -20.89 1.71
CA GLU A 122 0.05 -20.35 2.62
C GLU A 122 -0.15 -18.86 2.86
N PRO A 123 0.27 -18.34 4.03
CA PRO A 123 0.22 -16.89 4.26
C PRO A 123 1.21 -16.16 3.34
N ALA A 124 0.86 -14.93 2.98
CA ALA A 124 1.73 -14.05 2.21
C ALA A 124 1.89 -12.69 2.91
N SER A 125 3.01 -12.03 2.68
CA SER A 125 3.30 -10.72 3.22
C SER A 125 3.84 -9.81 2.14
N ILE A 126 3.38 -8.55 2.14
CA ILE A 126 3.80 -7.51 1.18
C ILE A 126 4.09 -6.21 1.91
N TRP A 127 4.99 -5.42 1.36
CA TRP A 127 4.99 -3.97 1.59
C TRP A 127 4.06 -3.29 0.59
N MET A 128 3.33 -2.30 1.09
CA MET A 128 2.53 -1.38 0.29
C MET A 128 3.04 0.04 0.56
N LEU A 129 3.41 0.75 -0.49
CA LEU A 129 3.86 2.14 -0.42
C LEU A 129 2.94 3.01 -1.25
N PHE A 130 2.45 4.09 -0.67
CA PHE A 130 1.64 5.12 -1.33
C PHE A 130 2.42 6.43 -1.38
N ALA A 131 2.54 7.07 -2.56
CA ALA A 131 3.23 8.32 -2.74
C ALA A 131 2.47 9.26 -3.72
N PRO A 132 2.17 10.50 -3.30
CA PRO A 132 2.34 11.04 -1.95
C PRO A 132 1.56 10.25 -0.90
N GLY A 133 1.92 10.46 0.38
CA GLY A 133 1.23 9.81 1.50
C GLY A 133 -0.24 10.19 1.56
N ALA A 134 -1.10 9.20 1.75
CA ALA A 134 -2.54 9.34 1.93
C ALA A 134 -2.98 8.72 3.27
N PRO A 135 -4.12 9.12 3.85
CA PRO A 135 -4.62 8.59 5.12
C PRO A 135 -5.23 7.19 4.93
N ARG A 136 -4.38 6.21 4.60
CA ARG A 136 -4.81 4.84 4.28
C ARG A 136 -5.27 4.04 5.51
N GLU A 137 -4.88 4.45 6.71
CA GLU A 137 -5.34 3.83 7.96
C GLU A 137 -6.87 3.85 8.05
N ALA A 138 -7.50 5.00 7.79
CA ALA A 138 -8.96 5.12 7.81
C ALA A 138 -9.64 4.23 6.75
N TYR A 139 -8.97 3.97 5.64
CA TYR A 139 -9.43 3.03 4.62
C TYR A 139 -9.37 1.58 5.14
N PHE A 140 -8.24 1.16 5.71
CA PHE A 140 -8.08 -0.21 6.23
C PHE A 140 -9.03 -0.49 7.40
N GLU A 141 -9.15 0.46 8.32
CA GLU A 141 -9.99 0.34 9.52
C GLU A 141 -11.48 0.43 9.21
N GLY A 142 -11.84 1.04 8.07
CA GLY A 142 -13.23 1.22 7.66
C GLY A 142 -13.90 0.01 7.01
N PHE A 143 -13.16 -1.04 6.66
CA PHE A 143 -13.75 -2.21 5.97
C PHE A 143 -14.88 -2.88 6.73
N GLY A 144 -14.82 -2.92 8.06
CA GLY A 144 -15.86 -3.51 8.88
C GLY A 144 -17.23 -2.86 8.70
N ALA A 145 -17.28 -1.57 8.40
CA ALA A 145 -18.52 -0.84 8.23
C ALA A 145 -19.18 -1.05 6.84
N LEU A 146 -18.45 -1.59 5.86
CA LEU A 146 -18.97 -1.77 4.49
C LEU A 146 -20.17 -2.70 4.41
N ALA A 147 -20.27 -3.66 5.33
CA ALA A 147 -21.38 -4.62 5.35
C ALA A 147 -22.75 -3.95 5.60
N ASP A 148 -22.75 -2.86 6.36
CA ASP A 148 -23.97 -2.14 6.75
C ASP A 148 -24.31 -0.99 5.77
N MET A 149 -23.48 -0.74 4.78
CA MET A 149 -23.66 0.31 3.77
C MET A 149 -24.51 -0.17 2.60
N THR A 150 -25.37 0.73 2.09
CA THR A 150 -26.00 0.58 0.76
C THR A 150 -24.92 0.60 -0.32
N ASP A 151 -25.28 0.18 -1.54
CA ASP A 151 -24.34 0.18 -2.67
C ASP A 151 -23.85 1.60 -3.03
N ASP A 152 -24.73 2.62 -2.92
CA ASP A 152 -24.35 4.00 -3.17
C ASP A 152 -23.42 4.54 -2.09
N GLU A 153 -23.70 4.28 -0.80
CA GLU A 153 -22.83 4.68 0.32
C GLU A 153 -21.46 4.01 0.22
N ARG A 154 -21.42 2.71 -0.13
CA ARG A 154 -20.18 1.96 -0.34
C ARG A 154 -19.36 2.55 -1.47
N ARG A 155 -20.02 2.88 -2.59
CA ARG A 155 -19.37 3.52 -3.75
C ARG A 155 -18.78 4.89 -3.38
N GLU A 156 -19.53 5.73 -2.68
CA GLU A 156 -19.05 7.03 -2.20
C GLU A 156 -17.90 6.88 -1.21
N TRP A 157 -17.94 5.88 -0.34
CA TRP A 157 -16.87 5.58 0.59
C TRP A 157 -15.57 5.23 -0.13
N PHE A 158 -15.61 4.34 -1.13
CA PHE A 158 -14.44 4.03 -1.95
C PHE A 158 -13.89 5.26 -2.67
N ILE A 159 -14.74 6.07 -3.27
CA ILE A 159 -14.34 7.31 -3.96
C ILE A 159 -13.65 8.29 -3.00
N ARG A 160 -14.16 8.46 -1.79
CA ARG A 160 -13.53 9.32 -0.77
C ARG A 160 -12.14 8.83 -0.36
N HIS A 161 -11.89 7.54 -0.47
CA HIS A 161 -10.59 6.93 -0.21
C HIS A 161 -9.73 6.76 -1.48
N ASP A 162 -10.06 7.46 -2.56
CA ASP A 162 -9.33 7.41 -3.84
C ASP A 162 -9.26 6.00 -4.44
N ASN A 163 -10.27 5.15 -4.22
CA ASN A 163 -10.37 3.82 -4.80
C ASN A 163 -11.47 3.77 -5.87
N PHE A 164 -11.08 3.47 -7.11
CA PHE A 164 -11.98 3.39 -8.26
C PHE A 164 -11.91 1.99 -8.87
N PHE A 165 -12.91 1.16 -8.59
CA PHE A 165 -13.00 -0.20 -9.15
C PHE A 165 -13.43 -0.18 -10.60
N VAL A 166 -12.95 -1.15 -11.42
CA VAL A 166 -13.19 -1.30 -12.85
C VAL A 166 -13.82 -2.65 -13.20
#